data_370d918ff511b35779f80d427bc073be
#
_entry.id   370d918ff511b35779f80d427bc073be
#
_cell.length_a   1.000
_cell.length_b   1.000
_cell.length_c   1.000
_cell.angle_alpha   90.00
_cell.angle_beta   90.00
_cell.angle_gamma   90.00
#
_symmetry.space_group_name_H-M   'P 1'
#
loop_
_entity.id
_entity.type
_entity.pdbx_description
1 polymer ?
#
loop_
_entity_poly.entity_id
_entity_poly.type
_entity_poly.pdbx_seq_one_letter_code
_entity_poly.pdbx_strand_id
1 'polypeptide(L)'
;MAETRKVEGVSEAPVRGTQSLVQTLGRCWKRPALTGLEVLWRWAFGVPALAVAGWYGRRILAAHTAGTFDVGRLGLDRALVSDPVGAAAADPLGVTAKVSHAVGLVRPDVVQVALWLGPLLLVAWVVVSSVGRTVVLRRMDARLHGRVGTLMGLQAIRTVALVGIFAAWFGCLRWAAEVAVNRVAAAGGEPNLVLYFALSIVSTLGLFVLWAGVSWVFSVAPLLAMLRDMGVGRSLSAAFRLGVVRSKLVEVNLVLGIVKIALVVLAIVFSATPVPFSGVTTPEFLAWWWTGVAVLYLLGSDFFHVARLMGYLELWRAYAGQEDSFAR
;
A
#
# COMPACT_ATOMS: atom_id res chain seq x y z
N MET A 1 -46.95 35.64 32.21
CA MET A 1 -46.59 34.17 32.22
C MET A 1 -45.81 33.90 30.94
N ALA A 2 -44.48 33.87 31.05
CA ALA A 2 -43.58 33.55 29.93
C ALA A 2 -42.99 32.16 30.20
N GLU A 3 -43.41 31.23 29.40
CA GLU A 3 -43.01 29.82 29.49
C GLU A 3 -41.63 29.65 28.82
N THR A 4 -40.59 29.56 29.63
CA THR A 4 -39.20 29.28 29.20
C THR A 4 -39.12 27.85 28.73
N ARG A 5 -39.19 27.65 27.42
CA ARG A 5 -38.90 26.35 26.77
C ARG A 5 -37.44 26.00 26.99
N LYS A 6 -37.19 25.13 27.95
CA LYS A 6 -35.92 24.46 28.21
C LYS A 6 -35.57 23.60 26.96
N VAL A 7 -34.65 24.07 26.14
CA VAL A 7 -34.05 23.24 25.11
C VAL A 7 -33.19 22.21 25.84
N GLU A 8 -33.71 21.00 25.99
CA GLU A 8 -32.93 19.86 26.46
C GLU A 8 -31.78 19.65 25.46
N GLY A 9 -30.56 20.00 25.91
CA GLY A 9 -29.34 19.67 25.23
C GLY A 9 -29.21 18.16 25.18
N VAL A 10 -29.48 17.58 24.02
CA VAL A 10 -29.07 16.21 23.71
C VAL A 10 -27.55 16.16 23.84
N SER A 11 -27.08 15.67 24.97
CA SER A 11 -25.69 15.29 25.18
C SER A 11 -25.40 14.15 24.22
N GLU A 12 -24.96 14.48 23.00
CA GLU A 12 -24.44 13.47 22.08
C GLU A 12 -23.23 12.83 22.77
N ALA A 13 -23.39 11.57 23.20
CA ALA A 13 -22.32 10.77 23.75
C ALA A 13 -21.15 10.78 22.74
N PRO A 14 -19.89 10.94 23.19
CA PRO A 14 -18.75 11.00 22.29
C PRO A 14 -18.71 9.75 21.43
N VAL A 15 -18.86 9.94 20.11
CA VAL A 15 -18.91 8.85 19.13
C VAL A 15 -17.57 8.07 19.24
N ARG A 16 -17.63 6.83 19.68
CA ARG A 16 -16.43 5.97 19.72
C ARG A 16 -15.96 5.74 18.29
N GLY A 17 -14.65 5.87 18.03
CA GLY A 17 -14.07 5.82 16.69
C GLY A 17 -14.45 4.57 15.88
N THR A 18 -14.53 3.40 16.53
CA THR A 18 -14.95 2.13 15.93
C THR A 18 -16.43 2.08 15.54
N GLN A 19 -17.34 2.66 16.32
CA GLN A 19 -18.78 2.73 15.97
C GLN A 19 -19.01 3.64 14.76
N SER A 20 -18.28 4.74 14.68
CA SER A 20 -18.28 5.61 13.50
C SER A 20 -17.81 4.86 12.26
N LEU A 21 -16.78 3.99 12.37
CA LEU A 21 -16.24 3.23 11.24
C LEU A 21 -17.28 2.29 10.61
N VAL A 22 -18.04 1.54 11.42
CA VAL A 22 -19.07 0.62 10.93
C VAL A 22 -20.17 1.40 10.17
N GLN A 23 -20.59 2.52 10.70
CA GLN A 23 -21.56 3.39 10.02
C GLN A 23 -21.02 3.96 8.72
N THR A 24 -19.74 4.36 8.70
CA THR A 24 -19.04 4.85 7.50
C THR A 24 -18.93 3.77 6.42
N LEU A 25 -18.63 2.53 6.80
CA LEU A 25 -18.63 1.39 5.86
C LEU A 25 -20.01 1.18 5.24
N GLY A 26 -21.08 1.22 6.04
CA GLY A 26 -22.47 1.13 5.56
C GLY A 26 -22.83 2.26 4.58
N ARG A 27 -22.40 3.51 4.86
CA ARG A 27 -22.61 4.65 3.95
C ARG A 27 -21.79 4.52 2.66
N CYS A 28 -20.55 4.04 2.75
CA CYS A 28 -19.72 3.77 1.58
C CYS A 28 -20.36 2.71 0.67
N TRP A 29 -20.91 1.66 1.26
CA TRP A 29 -21.63 0.61 0.54
C TRP A 29 -22.86 1.13 -0.20
N LYS A 30 -23.58 2.09 0.38
CA LYS A 30 -24.74 2.75 -0.24
C LYS A 30 -24.36 3.71 -1.38
N ARG A 31 -23.07 4.03 -1.55
CA ARG A 31 -22.56 4.95 -2.59
C ARG A 31 -21.48 4.29 -3.43
N PRO A 32 -21.78 3.21 -4.17
CA PRO A 32 -20.80 2.44 -4.93
C PRO A 32 -20.09 3.26 -6.02
N ALA A 33 -20.72 4.34 -6.49
CA ALA A 33 -20.13 5.24 -7.47
C ALA A 33 -18.80 5.89 -7.00
N LEU A 34 -18.62 6.10 -5.69
CA LEU A 34 -17.35 6.63 -5.14
C LEU A 34 -16.23 5.59 -5.23
N THR A 35 -16.53 4.34 -4.89
CA THR A 35 -15.59 3.24 -5.04
C THR A 35 -15.29 2.99 -6.52
N GLY A 36 -16.31 3.01 -7.37
CA GLY A 36 -16.12 2.86 -8.82
C GLY A 36 -15.23 3.96 -9.42
N LEU A 37 -15.37 5.20 -8.96
CA LEU A 37 -14.52 6.31 -9.39
C LEU A 37 -13.07 6.13 -8.89
N GLU A 38 -12.88 5.65 -7.66
CA GLU A 38 -11.55 5.35 -7.11
C GLU A 38 -10.86 4.24 -7.91
N VAL A 39 -11.58 3.15 -8.20
CA VAL A 39 -11.11 2.05 -9.05
C VAL A 39 -10.74 2.56 -10.45
N LEU A 40 -11.63 3.35 -11.06
CA LEU A 40 -11.44 3.84 -12.43
C LEU A 40 -10.11 4.59 -12.60
N TRP A 41 -9.84 5.60 -11.79
CA TRP A 41 -8.62 6.38 -11.97
C TRP A 41 -7.35 5.60 -11.59
N ARG A 42 -7.43 4.71 -10.58
CA ARG A 42 -6.29 3.87 -10.19
C ARG A 42 -5.94 2.86 -11.25
N TRP A 43 -6.96 2.23 -11.82
CA TRP A 43 -6.75 1.21 -12.86
C TRP A 43 -6.39 1.85 -14.20
N ALA A 44 -6.90 3.05 -14.50
CA ALA A 44 -6.49 3.82 -15.67
C ALA A 44 -4.98 4.12 -15.69
N PHE A 45 -4.36 4.24 -14.52
CA PHE A 45 -2.90 4.30 -14.41
C PHE A 45 -2.26 2.91 -14.22
N GLY A 46 -2.79 2.10 -13.30
CA GLY A 46 -2.16 0.84 -12.87
C GLY A 46 -2.06 -0.19 -13.97
N VAL A 47 -3.11 -0.38 -14.77
CA VAL A 47 -3.12 -1.36 -15.87
C VAL A 47 -2.10 -1.00 -16.96
N PRO A 48 -2.04 0.23 -17.50
CA PRO A 48 -0.99 0.61 -18.44
C PRO A 48 0.42 0.53 -17.86
N ALA A 49 0.61 0.92 -16.60
CA ALA A 49 1.92 0.83 -15.94
C ALA A 49 2.39 -0.62 -15.81
N LEU A 50 1.51 -1.54 -15.41
CA LEU A 50 1.79 -2.98 -15.36
C LEU A 50 2.04 -3.56 -16.75
N ALA A 51 1.27 -3.14 -17.76
CA ALA A 51 1.46 -3.60 -19.13
C ALA A 51 2.84 -3.18 -19.67
N VAL A 52 3.25 -1.94 -19.43
CA VAL A 52 4.58 -1.45 -19.83
C VAL A 52 5.70 -2.17 -19.07
N ALA A 53 5.58 -2.32 -17.75
CA ALA A 53 6.55 -3.03 -16.93
C ALA A 53 6.65 -4.51 -17.35
N GLY A 54 5.52 -5.16 -17.58
CA GLY A 54 5.45 -6.55 -18.07
C GLY A 54 6.03 -6.72 -19.46
N TRP A 55 5.82 -5.75 -20.36
CA TRP A 55 6.43 -5.77 -21.70
C TRP A 55 7.96 -5.70 -21.61
N TYR A 56 8.53 -4.79 -20.79
CA TYR A 56 9.98 -4.75 -20.57
C TYR A 56 10.49 -6.01 -19.88
N GLY A 57 9.79 -6.53 -18.87
CA GLY A 57 10.14 -7.79 -18.22
C GLY A 57 10.20 -8.96 -19.20
N ARG A 58 9.19 -9.10 -20.08
CA ARG A 58 9.18 -10.10 -21.14
C ARG A 58 10.34 -9.90 -22.13
N ARG A 59 10.65 -8.67 -22.50
CA ARG A 59 11.73 -8.34 -23.41
C ARG A 59 13.10 -8.73 -22.82
N ILE A 60 13.34 -8.41 -21.55
CA ILE A 60 14.55 -8.80 -20.83
C ILE A 60 14.63 -10.33 -20.75
N LEU A 61 13.56 -11.00 -20.35
CA LEU A 61 13.53 -12.46 -20.28
C LEU A 61 13.80 -13.10 -21.65
N ALA A 62 13.18 -12.61 -22.70
CA ALA A 62 13.40 -13.10 -24.06
C ALA A 62 14.87 -12.96 -24.50
N ALA A 63 15.52 -11.84 -24.15
CA ALA A 63 16.94 -11.64 -24.47
C ALA A 63 17.84 -12.69 -23.79
N HIS A 64 17.57 -13.01 -22.52
CA HIS A 64 18.35 -14.00 -21.75
C HIS A 64 18.00 -15.46 -22.06
N THR A 65 16.83 -15.72 -22.65
CA THR A 65 16.38 -17.08 -23.02
C THR A 65 16.40 -17.33 -24.52
N ALA A 66 17.01 -16.45 -25.30
CA ALA A 66 17.00 -16.48 -26.77
C ALA A 66 15.59 -16.65 -27.39
N GLY A 67 14.60 -15.97 -26.80
CA GLY A 67 13.21 -15.98 -27.25
C GLY A 67 12.39 -17.22 -26.91
N THR A 68 13.00 -18.25 -26.30
CA THR A 68 12.31 -19.52 -25.97
C THR A 68 11.52 -19.46 -24.67
N PHE A 69 11.76 -18.45 -23.83
CA PHE A 69 11.26 -18.35 -22.44
C PHE A 69 11.59 -19.58 -21.57
N ASP A 70 12.60 -20.36 -21.97
CA ASP A 70 13.07 -21.51 -21.21
C ASP A 70 13.88 -21.03 -19.99
N VAL A 71 13.28 -21.15 -18.82
CA VAL A 71 13.91 -20.76 -17.55
C VAL A 71 15.15 -21.61 -17.21
N GLY A 72 15.30 -22.79 -17.80
CA GLY A 72 16.50 -23.61 -17.68
C GLY A 72 17.76 -22.89 -18.16
N ARG A 73 17.66 -21.98 -19.12
CA ARG A 73 18.77 -21.12 -19.57
C ARG A 73 19.24 -20.11 -18.52
N LEU A 74 18.37 -19.79 -17.55
CA LEU A 74 18.73 -18.98 -16.39
C LEU A 74 19.27 -19.83 -15.24
N GLY A 75 19.42 -21.15 -15.42
CA GLY A 75 19.84 -22.09 -14.37
C GLY A 75 18.73 -22.45 -13.38
N LEU A 76 17.47 -22.18 -13.74
CA LEU A 76 16.31 -22.54 -12.91
C LEU A 76 15.72 -23.87 -13.38
N ASP A 77 15.61 -24.84 -12.46
CA ASP A 77 15.03 -26.15 -12.76
C ASP A 77 13.51 -26.04 -12.96
N ARG A 78 12.95 -26.88 -13.82
CA ARG A 78 11.50 -26.97 -14.00
C ARG A 78 10.76 -27.30 -12.70
N ALA A 79 11.35 -28.13 -11.83
CA ALA A 79 10.79 -28.46 -10.53
C ALA A 79 10.64 -27.22 -9.64
N LEU A 80 11.63 -26.31 -9.64
CA LEU A 80 11.56 -25.05 -8.91
C LEU A 80 10.45 -24.13 -9.42
N VAL A 81 10.15 -24.16 -10.72
CA VAL A 81 9.08 -23.31 -11.30
C VAL A 81 7.71 -23.93 -11.05
N SER A 82 7.57 -25.26 -11.09
CA SER A 82 6.29 -25.95 -10.89
C SER A 82 5.89 -26.08 -9.41
N ASP A 83 6.86 -26.30 -8.52
CA ASP A 83 6.65 -26.38 -7.06
C ASP A 83 7.78 -25.65 -6.30
N PRO A 84 7.73 -24.31 -6.24
CA PRO A 84 8.77 -23.53 -5.57
C PRO A 84 8.84 -23.77 -4.06
N VAL A 85 7.72 -24.13 -3.43
CA VAL A 85 7.67 -24.40 -1.98
C VAL A 85 8.30 -25.75 -1.66
N GLY A 86 7.93 -26.79 -2.39
CA GLY A 86 8.52 -28.12 -2.24
C GLY A 86 10.01 -28.13 -2.55
N ALA A 87 10.45 -27.46 -3.62
CA ALA A 87 11.86 -27.32 -3.97
C ALA A 87 12.65 -26.58 -2.88
N ALA A 88 12.11 -25.48 -2.34
CA ALA A 88 12.75 -24.73 -1.26
C ALA A 88 12.78 -25.51 0.07
N ALA A 89 11.78 -26.34 0.33
CA ALA A 89 11.78 -27.21 1.51
C ALA A 89 12.81 -28.35 1.41
N ALA A 90 13.01 -28.88 0.19
CA ALA A 90 13.97 -29.97 -0.05
C ALA A 90 15.43 -29.49 -0.07
N ASP A 91 15.72 -28.37 -0.72
CA ASP A 91 17.08 -27.80 -0.83
C ASP A 91 17.04 -26.27 -0.81
N PRO A 92 16.92 -25.64 0.37
CA PRO A 92 16.79 -24.18 0.48
C PRO A 92 18.05 -23.42 0.01
N LEU A 93 19.24 -24.01 0.20
CA LEU A 93 20.50 -23.37 -0.20
C LEU A 93 20.71 -23.45 -1.72
N GLY A 94 20.47 -24.61 -2.32
CA GLY A 94 20.57 -24.79 -3.76
C GLY A 94 19.56 -23.94 -4.51
N VAL A 95 18.31 -23.86 -4.02
CA VAL A 95 17.29 -22.96 -4.58
C VAL A 95 17.74 -21.50 -4.50
N THR A 96 18.25 -21.08 -3.34
CA THR A 96 18.73 -19.70 -3.15
C THR A 96 19.91 -19.39 -4.10
N ALA A 97 20.85 -20.30 -4.27
CA ALA A 97 21.97 -20.14 -5.20
C ALA A 97 21.50 -20.00 -6.65
N LYS A 98 20.59 -20.87 -7.11
CA LYS A 98 20.03 -20.84 -8.47
C LYS A 98 19.25 -19.55 -8.74
N VAL A 99 18.39 -19.14 -7.80
CA VAL A 99 17.64 -17.88 -7.91
C VAL A 99 18.57 -16.68 -7.92
N SER A 100 19.58 -16.66 -7.04
CA SER A 100 20.57 -15.57 -7.00
C SER A 100 21.37 -15.48 -8.31
N HIS A 101 21.74 -16.61 -8.90
CA HIS A 101 22.41 -16.66 -10.20
C HIS A 101 21.51 -16.09 -11.30
N ALA A 102 20.27 -16.57 -11.40
CA ALA A 102 19.29 -16.09 -12.38
C ALA A 102 19.02 -14.57 -12.25
N VAL A 103 18.85 -14.09 -11.02
CA VAL A 103 18.69 -12.66 -10.73
C VAL A 103 19.95 -11.89 -11.13
N GLY A 104 21.12 -12.42 -10.85
CA GLY A 104 22.41 -11.83 -11.24
C GLY A 104 22.52 -11.59 -12.74
N LEU A 105 22.06 -12.55 -13.55
CA LEU A 105 22.06 -12.45 -15.01
C LEU A 105 21.17 -11.33 -15.54
N VAL A 106 19.94 -11.20 -15.03
CA VAL A 106 18.95 -10.23 -15.54
C VAL A 106 19.05 -8.86 -14.87
N ARG A 107 19.72 -8.76 -13.72
CA ARG A 107 19.83 -7.55 -12.90
C ARG A 107 20.32 -6.32 -13.65
N PRO A 108 21.38 -6.34 -14.49
CA PRO A 108 21.86 -5.15 -15.19
C PRO A 108 20.77 -4.53 -16.06
N ASP A 109 20.05 -5.33 -16.84
CA ASP A 109 19.00 -4.86 -17.75
C ASP A 109 17.78 -4.34 -16.97
N VAL A 110 17.41 -5.04 -15.89
CA VAL A 110 16.34 -4.58 -15.00
C VAL A 110 16.69 -3.22 -14.39
N VAL A 111 17.91 -3.04 -13.89
CA VAL A 111 18.37 -1.77 -13.31
C VAL A 111 18.38 -0.68 -14.37
N GLN A 112 18.87 -0.94 -15.57
CA GLN A 112 18.89 0.01 -16.66
C GLN A 112 17.47 0.50 -17.01
N VAL A 113 16.50 -0.41 -17.13
CA VAL A 113 15.10 -0.05 -17.37
C VAL A 113 14.49 0.70 -16.17
N ALA A 114 14.76 0.25 -14.95
CA ALA A 114 14.22 0.86 -13.73
C ALA A 114 14.69 2.28 -13.50
N LEU A 115 15.92 2.62 -13.91
CA LEU A 115 16.50 3.96 -13.72
C LEU A 115 15.75 5.07 -14.48
N TRP A 116 15.15 4.79 -15.60
CA TRP A 116 14.37 5.78 -16.36
C TRP A 116 12.87 5.55 -16.28
N LEU A 117 12.41 4.29 -16.34
CA LEU A 117 11.00 3.95 -16.27
C LEU A 117 10.43 4.19 -14.87
N GLY A 118 11.20 3.89 -13.82
CA GLY A 118 10.80 4.11 -12.44
C GLY A 118 10.43 5.57 -12.14
N PRO A 119 11.33 6.55 -12.34
CA PRO A 119 11.02 7.97 -12.17
C PRO A 119 9.85 8.44 -13.04
N LEU A 120 9.75 7.98 -14.29
CA LEU A 120 8.65 8.32 -15.19
C LEU A 120 7.31 7.85 -14.62
N LEU A 121 7.22 6.59 -14.18
CA LEU A 121 6.01 6.04 -13.56
C LEU A 121 5.69 6.73 -12.22
N LEU A 122 6.68 7.09 -11.42
CA LEU A 122 6.46 7.82 -10.17
C LEU A 122 5.88 9.22 -10.42
N VAL A 123 6.41 9.95 -11.39
CA VAL A 123 5.87 11.27 -11.76
C VAL A 123 4.44 11.14 -12.31
N ALA A 124 4.20 10.20 -13.23
CA ALA A 124 2.87 9.92 -13.75
C ALA A 124 1.89 9.54 -12.62
N TRP A 125 2.32 8.71 -11.66
CA TRP A 125 1.54 8.37 -10.47
C TRP A 125 1.19 9.58 -9.62
N VAL A 126 2.14 10.48 -9.36
CA VAL A 126 1.90 11.71 -8.60
C VAL A 126 0.84 12.57 -9.27
N VAL A 127 0.91 12.74 -10.58
CA VAL A 127 -0.08 13.53 -11.34
C VAL A 127 -1.45 12.87 -11.31
N VAL A 128 -1.55 11.61 -11.76
CA VAL A 128 -2.82 10.90 -11.88
C VAL A 128 -3.50 10.73 -10.51
N SER A 129 -2.73 10.37 -9.47
CA SER A 129 -3.28 10.20 -8.13
C SER A 129 -3.79 11.52 -7.51
N SER A 130 -3.14 12.64 -7.82
CA SER A 130 -3.57 13.95 -7.32
C SER A 130 -4.86 14.42 -7.98
N VAL A 131 -4.97 14.24 -9.30
CA VAL A 131 -6.20 14.52 -10.05
C VAL A 131 -7.33 13.60 -9.58
N GLY A 132 -7.11 12.29 -9.57
CA GLY A 132 -8.10 11.29 -9.15
C GLY A 132 -8.61 11.55 -7.73
N ARG A 133 -7.70 11.79 -6.78
CA ARG A 133 -8.06 12.11 -5.40
C ARG A 133 -8.85 13.41 -5.28
N THR A 134 -8.50 14.44 -6.06
CA THR A 134 -9.26 15.69 -6.08
C THR A 134 -10.70 15.45 -6.55
N VAL A 135 -10.88 14.67 -7.60
CA VAL A 135 -12.19 14.34 -8.15
C VAL A 135 -13.02 13.55 -7.14
N VAL A 136 -12.45 12.50 -6.53
CA VAL A 136 -13.13 11.65 -5.53
C VAL A 136 -13.54 12.48 -4.31
N LEU A 137 -12.64 13.28 -3.75
CA LEU A 137 -12.93 14.11 -2.57
C LEU A 137 -14.01 15.16 -2.86
N ARG A 138 -13.96 15.83 -4.01
CA ARG A 138 -15.00 16.79 -4.42
C ARG A 138 -16.34 16.10 -4.70
N ARG A 139 -16.34 14.84 -5.10
CA ARG A 139 -17.59 14.07 -5.26
C ARG A 139 -18.16 13.64 -3.90
N MET A 140 -17.31 13.44 -2.89
CA MET A 140 -17.75 13.21 -1.50
C MET A 140 -18.34 14.48 -0.87
N ASP A 141 -17.69 15.63 -1.11
CA ASP A 141 -18.13 16.94 -0.62
C ASP A 141 -17.80 18.04 -1.63
N ALA A 142 -18.82 18.63 -2.23
CA ALA A 142 -18.69 19.70 -3.22
C ALA A 142 -18.09 21.01 -2.66
N ARG A 143 -18.08 21.17 -1.31
CA ARG A 143 -17.52 22.35 -0.62
C ARG A 143 -16.01 22.36 -0.58
N LEU A 144 -15.35 21.24 -0.92
CA LEU A 144 -13.90 21.13 -0.91
C LEU A 144 -13.28 21.92 -2.07
N HIS A 145 -12.24 22.70 -1.75
CA HIS A 145 -11.50 23.49 -2.75
C HIS A 145 -10.65 22.59 -3.64
N GLY A 146 -10.71 22.79 -4.95
CA GLY A 146 -9.93 22.04 -5.93
C GLY A 146 -8.49 22.52 -5.98
N ARG A 147 -7.59 21.93 -5.18
CA ARG A 147 -6.16 22.29 -5.08
C ARG A 147 -5.24 21.20 -5.63
N VAL A 148 -5.35 20.91 -6.93
CA VAL A 148 -4.57 19.85 -7.59
C VAL A 148 -3.06 20.03 -7.38
N GLY A 149 -2.52 21.26 -7.57
CA GLY A 149 -1.08 21.52 -7.40
C GLY A 149 -0.58 21.27 -5.97
N THR A 150 -1.37 21.65 -4.94
CA THR A 150 -1.04 21.33 -3.53
C THR A 150 -1.08 19.83 -3.28
N LEU A 151 -2.07 19.13 -3.84
CA LEU A 151 -2.17 17.67 -3.73
C LEU A 151 -1.00 16.99 -4.44
N MET A 152 -0.54 17.50 -5.59
CA MET A 152 0.65 16.99 -6.27
C MET A 152 1.91 17.11 -5.39
N GLY A 153 2.12 18.26 -4.75
CA GLY A 153 3.22 18.43 -3.81
C GLY A 153 3.17 17.48 -2.62
N LEU A 154 1.99 17.33 -1.99
CA LEU A 154 1.79 16.38 -0.88
C LEU A 154 1.99 14.92 -1.33
N GLN A 155 1.51 14.56 -2.51
CA GLN A 155 1.68 13.23 -3.07
C GLN A 155 3.14 12.94 -3.44
N ALA A 156 3.87 13.94 -3.96
CA ALA A 156 5.30 13.82 -4.23
C ALA A 156 6.08 13.55 -2.93
N ILE A 157 5.84 14.32 -1.87
CA ILE A 157 6.48 14.11 -0.55
C ILE A 157 6.16 12.70 -0.03
N ARG A 158 4.90 12.28 -0.10
CA ARG A 158 4.50 10.92 0.29
C ARG A 158 5.24 9.85 -0.50
N THR A 159 5.35 10.04 -1.83
CA THR A 159 6.03 9.10 -2.73
C THR A 159 7.51 9.01 -2.38
N VAL A 160 8.19 10.15 -2.18
CA VAL A 160 9.59 10.19 -1.75
C VAL A 160 9.78 9.52 -0.39
N ALA A 161 8.90 9.78 0.58
CA ALA A 161 8.95 9.12 1.88
C ALA A 161 8.78 7.60 1.77
N LEU A 162 7.89 7.14 0.89
CA LEU A 162 7.65 5.72 0.65
C LEU A 162 8.84 5.05 -0.03
N VAL A 163 9.44 5.68 -1.04
CA VAL A 163 10.69 5.22 -1.66
C VAL A 163 11.82 5.17 -0.63
N GLY A 164 11.93 6.18 0.25
CA GLY A 164 12.91 6.21 1.34
C GLY A 164 12.74 5.05 2.32
N ILE A 165 11.51 4.70 2.70
CA ILE A 165 11.22 3.53 3.56
C ILE A 165 11.61 2.22 2.87
N PHE A 166 11.31 2.05 1.57
CA PHE A 166 11.75 0.87 0.83
C PHE A 166 13.27 0.80 0.69
N ALA A 167 13.93 1.92 0.42
CA ALA A 167 15.39 1.98 0.37
C ALA A 167 16.01 1.61 1.74
N ALA A 168 15.45 2.12 2.84
CA ALA A 168 15.87 1.77 4.18
C ALA A 168 15.65 0.27 4.48
N TRP A 169 14.51 -0.29 4.06
CA TRP A 169 14.22 -1.72 4.21
C TRP A 169 15.24 -2.59 3.49
N PHE A 170 15.52 -2.32 2.22
CA PHE A 170 16.57 -3.03 1.48
C PHE A 170 17.96 -2.82 2.10
N GLY A 171 18.25 -1.62 2.63
CA GLY A 171 19.46 -1.35 3.38
C GLY A 171 19.58 -2.22 4.63
N CYS A 172 18.52 -2.36 5.40
CA CYS A 172 18.47 -3.24 6.57
C CYS A 172 18.66 -4.72 6.21
N LEU A 173 18.02 -5.20 5.13
CA LEU A 173 18.20 -6.58 4.66
C LEU A 173 19.65 -6.84 4.24
N ARG A 174 20.27 -5.91 3.52
CA ARG A 174 21.69 -6.00 3.15
C ARG A 174 22.60 -6.00 4.37
N TRP A 175 22.33 -5.11 5.34
CA TRP A 175 23.06 -5.06 6.59
C TRP A 175 22.93 -6.37 7.38
N ALA A 176 21.71 -6.92 7.49
CA ALA A 176 21.47 -8.19 8.14
C ALA A 176 22.24 -9.33 7.45
N ALA A 177 22.24 -9.39 6.11
CA ALA A 177 23.01 -10.36 5.34
C ALA A 177 24.52 -10.20 5.56
N GLU A 178 25.01 -8.96 5.57
CA GLU A 178 26.42 -8.68 5.83
C GLU A 178 26.88 -9.17 7.21
N VAL A 179 26.09 -8.88 8.26
CA VAL A 179 26.43 -9.23 9.64
C VAL A 179 26.28 -10.73 9.92
N ALA A 180 25.20 -11.34 9.45
CA ALA A 180 24.84 -12.72 9.82
C ALA A 180 25.41 -13.78 8.86
N VAL A 181 25.71 -13.40 7.60
CA VAL A 181 26.11 -14.34 6.56
C VAL A 181 27.51 -14.02 6.05
N ASN A 182 27.71 -12.85 5.41
CA ASN A 182 28.91 -12.57 4.65
C ASN A 182 30.16 -12.48 5.53
N ARG A 183 30.13 -11.74 6.64
CA ARG A 183 31.28 -11.61 7.54
C ARG A 183 31.63 -12.91 8.24
N VAL A 184 30.61 -13.69 8.62
CA VAL A 184 30.80 -14.99 9.27
C VAL A 184 31.45 -15.99 8.29
N ALA A 185 30.94 -16.05 7.05
CA ALA A 185 31.50 -16.88 6.01
C ALA A 185 32.96 -16.47 5.64
N ALA A 186 33.21 -15.16 5.54
CA ALA A 186 34.57 -14.65 5.26
C ALA A 186 35.58 -14.97 6.38
N ALA A 187 35.09 -15.12 7.63
CA ALA A 187 35.93 -15.59 8.78
C ALA A 187 36.04 -17.11 8.85
N GLY A 188 35.52 -17.87 7.87
CA GLY A 188 35.57 -19.35 7.86
C GLY A 188 34.51 -20.00 8.77
N GLY A 189 33.56 -19.22 9.30
CA GLY A 189 32.44 -19.71 10.13
C GLY A 189 31.22 -20.11 9.31
N GLU A 190 30.29 -20.82 9.93
CA GLU A 190 29.01 -21.16 9.32
C GLU A 190 28.04 -19.97 9.34
N PRO A 191 27.36 -19.62 8.22
CA PRO A 191 26.38 -18.56 8.16
C PRO A 191 25.25 -18.74 9.18
N ASN A 192 24.98 -17.71 9.95
CA ASN A 192 23.91 -17.73 10.95
C ASN A 192 22.56 -17.27 10.34
N LEU A 193 21.85 -18.21 9.71
CA LEU A 193 20.57 -17.93 9.08
C LEU A 193 19.49 -17.51 10.08
N VAL A 194 19.54 -18.04 11.33
CA VAL A 194 18.58 -17.66 12.38
C VAL A 194 18.71 -16.17 12.71
N LEU A 195 19.96 -15.70 12.87
CA LEU A 195 20.24 -14.28 13.12
C LEU A 195 19.81 -13.42 11.93
N TYR A 196 20.06 -13.86 10.69
CA TYR A 196 19.62 -13.15 9.48
C TYR A 196 18.10 -12.97 9.45
N PHE A 197 17.35 -14.03 9.66
CA PHE A 197 15.88 -13.95 9.68
C PHE A 197 15.37 -13.12 10.84
N ALA A 198 15.93 -13.25 12.03
CA ALA A 198 15.55 -12.44 13.19
C ALA A 198 15.76 -10.94 12.93
N LEU A 199 16.93 -10.53 12.43
CA LEU A 199 17.20 -9.14 12.06
C LEU A 199 16.30 -8.63 10.96
N SER A 200 16.01 -9.45 9.94
CA SER A 200 15.12 -9.12 8.83
C SER A 200 13.68 -8.90 9.31
N ILE A 201 13.17 -9.78 10.17
CA ILE A 201 11.83 -9.66 10.76
C ILE A 201 11.72 -8.40 11.62
N VAL A 202 12.68 -8.19 12.54
CA VAL A 202 12.69 -7.03 13.45
C VAL A 202 12.76 -5.72 12.64
N SER A 203 13.63 -5.65 11.64
CA SER A 203 13.76 -4.47 10.77
C SER A 203 12.47 -4.21 9.97
N THR A 204 11.87 -5.26 9.42
CA THR A 204 10.61 -5.15 8.66
C THR A 204 9.47 -4.65 9.53
N LEU A 205 9.31 -5.23 10.74
CA LEU A 205 8.29 -4.80 11.69
C LEU A 205 8.55 -3.38 12.18
N GLY A 206 9.80 -3.03 12.50
CA GLY A 206 10.18 -1.68 12.95
C GLY A 206 9.85 -0.62 11.90
N LEU A 207 10.23 -0.84 10.64
CA LEU A 207 9.90 0.07 9.52
C LEU A 207 8.40 0.12 9.23
N PHE A 208 7.70 -1.01 9.36
CA PHE A 208 6.24 -1.04 9.22
C PHE A 208 5.56 -0.19 10.30
N VAL A 209 5.96 -0.34 11.57
CA VAL A 209 5.42 0.47 12.68
C VAL A 209 5.72 1.95 12.48
N LEU A 210 6.95 2.29 12.07
CA LEU A 210 7.34 3.65 11.75
C LEU A 210 6.45 4.24 10.64
N TRP A 211 6.27 3.48 9.53
CA TRP A 211 5.40 3.91 8.45
C TRP A 211 3.94 4.04 8.88
N ALA A 212 3.42 3.08 9.63
CA ALA A 212 2.05 3.16 10.16
C ALA A 212 1.85 4.38 11.04
N GLY A 213 2.87 4.73 11.87
CA GLY A 213 2.86 5.90 12.74
C GLY A 213 2.90 7.24 12.00
N VAL A 214 3.44 7.29 10.76
CA VAL A 214 3.58 8.54 9.99
C VAL A 214 2.57 8.62 8.83
N SER A 215 2.16 7.49 8.26
CA SER A 215 1.34 7.44 7.03
C SER A 215 -0.02 8.15 7.13
N TRP A 216 -0.59 8.24 8.35
CA TRP A 216 -1.85 8.96 8.57
C TRP A 216 -1.74 10.44 8.23
N VAL A 217 -0.59 11.07 8.48
CA VAL A 217 -0.33 12.49 8.14
C VAL A 217 -0.52 12.70 6.64
N PHE A 218 0.05 11.82 5.80
CA PHE A 218 -0.09 11.88 4.35
C PHE A 218 -1.50 11.56 3.84
N SER A 219 -2.33 10.98 4.68
CA SER A 219 -3.75 10.74 4.35
C SER A 219 -4.63 11.92 4.72
N VAL A 220 -4.30 12.63 5.81
CA VAL A 220 -5.07 13.74 6.34
C VAL A 220 -4.67 15.09 5.73
N ALA A 221 -3.38 15.32 5.47
CA ALA A 221 -2.89 16.57 4.91
C ALA A 221 -3.59 17.00 3.60
N PRO A 222 -3.85 16.10 2.62
CA PRO A 222 -4.63 16.44 1.43
C PRO A 222 -6.06 16.90 1.73
N LEU A 223 -6.70 16.30 2.74
CA LEU A 223 -8.04 16.69 3.16
C LEU A 223 -8.03 18.10 3.78
N LEU A 224 -7.05 18.39 4.65
CA LEU A 224 -6.88 19.72 5.24
C LEU A 224 -6.55 20.79 4.19
N ALA A 225 -5.72 20.45 3.20
CA ALA A 225 -5.42 21.34 2.09
C ALA A 225 -6.68 21.77 1.34
N MET A 226 -7.61 20.84 1.10
CA MET A 226 -8.86 21.11 0.40
C MET A 226 -9.94 21.76 1.29
N LEU A 227 -9.95 21.46 2.60
CA LEU A 227 -10.92 22.03 3.56
C LEU A 227 -10.60 23.48 3.92
N ARG A 228 -9.33 23.78 4.20
CA ARG A 228 -8.88 25.09 4.72
C ARG A 228 -8.14 25.93 3.68
N ASP A 229 -8.14 25.51 2.42
CA ASP A 229 -7.45 26.19 1.30
C ASP A 229 -5.96 26.47 1.57
N MET A 230 -5.25 25.46 2.15
CA MET A 230 -3.86 25.60 2.58
C MET A 230 -2.86 25.12 1.52
N GLY A 231 -1.64 25.70 1.53
CA GLY A 231 -0.51 25.19 0.78
C GLY A 231 0.13 23.93 1.43
N VAL A 232 1.08 23.30 0.71
CA VAL A 232 1.72 22.03 1.07
C VAL A 232 2.27 22.02 2.50
N GLY A 233 3.17 22.96 2.83
CA GLY A 233 3.82 23.00 4.14
C GLY A 233 2.85 23.27 5.29
N ARG A 234 1.87 24.18 5.09
CA ARG A 234 0.85 24.49 6.11
C ARG A 234 -0.06 23.30 6.36
N SER A 235 -0.49 22.58 5.32
CA SER A 235 -1.33 21.38 5.45
C SER A 235 -0.62 20.26 6.18
N LEU A 236 0.68 20.06 5.90
CA LEU A 236 1.49 19.05 6.58
C LEU A 236 1.68 19.40 8.06
N SER A 237 2.05 20.64 8.36
CA SER A 237 2.19 21.13 9.74
C SER A 237 0.86 21.05 10.51
N ALA A 238 -0.26 21.45 9.89
CA ALA A 238 -1.59 21.36 10.49
C ALA A 238 -1.98 19.91 10.79
N ALA A 239 -1.63 18.95 9.89
CA ALA A 239 -1.88 17.53 10.15
C ALA A 239 -1.17 17.02 11.41
N PHE A 240 0.06 17.46 11.69
CA PHE A 240 0.77 17.08 12.92
C PHE A 240 0.16 17.71 14.20
N ARG A 241 -0.53 18.84 14.08
CA ARG A 241 -1.06 19.64 15.22
C ARG A 241 -2.54 19.37 15.51
N LEU A 242 -3.12 18.29 15.05
CA LEU A 242 -4.56 17.99 15.13
C LEU A 242 -5.10 17.68 16.55
N GLY A 243 -4.34 17.89 17.62
CA GLY A 243 -4.82 17.77 18.99
C GLY A 243 -5.58 16.46 19.28
N VAL A 244 -6.78 16.57 19.84
CA VAL A 244 -7.64 15.43 20.24
C VAL A 244 -8.08 14.58 19.05
N VAL A 245 -8.28 15.18 17.88
CA VAL A 245 -8.71 14.48 16.65
C VAL A 245 -7.65 13.48 16.17
N ARG A 246 -6.36 13.75 16.47
CA ARG A 246 -5.22 12.89 16.09
C ARG A 246 -5.40 11.45 16.57
N SER A 247 -5.76 11.23 17.84
CA SER A 247 -5.91 9.89 18.39
C SER A 247 -6.98 9.08 17.66
N LYS A 248 -8.11 9.72 17.31
CA LYS A 248 -9.20 9.09 16.58
C LYS A 248 -8.85 8.78 15.12
N LEU A 249 -8.11 9.67 14.46
CA LEU A 249 -7.62 9.43 13.10
C LEU A 249 -6.60 8.29 13.05
N VAL A 250 -5.70 8.22 14.05
CA VAL A 250 -4.74 7.12 14.18
C VAL A 250 -5.47 5.80 14.44
N GLU A 251 -6.47 5.78 15.32
CA GLU A 251 -7.30 4.61 15.60
C GLU A 251 -7.96 4.08 14.30
N VAL A 252 -8.63 4.93 13.53
CA VAL A 252 -9.25 4.55 12.25
C VAL A 252 -8.19 4.03 11.26
N ASN A 253 -7.04 4.69 11.19
CA ASN A 253 -5.96 4.26 10.31
C ASN A 253 -5.39 2.90 10.70
N LEU A 254 -5.24 2.64 12.00
CA LEU A 254 -4.75 1.37 12.54
C LEU A 254 -5.74 0.24 12.24
N VAL A 255 -7.04 0.43 12.54
CA VAL A 255 -8.08 -0.58 12.28
C VAL A 255 -8.14 -0.92 10.80
N LEU A 256 -8.17 0.10 9.91
CA LEU A 256 -8.17 -0.15 8.46
C LEU A 256 -6.83 -0.70 7.95
N GLY A 257 -5.72 -0.44 8.66
CA GLY A 257 -4.44 -1.07 8.42
C GLY A 257 -4.49 -2.58 8.69
N ILE A 258 -5.06 -2.99 9.82
CA ILE A 258 -5.27 -4.40 10.18
C ILE A 258 -6.17 -5.09 9.17
N VAL A 259 -7.29 -4.47 8.78
CA VAL A 259 -8.19 -5.01 7.73
C VAL A 259 -7.44 -5.20 6.42
N LYS A 260 -6.55 -4.27 6.06
CA LYS A 260 -5.75 -4.38 4.84
C LYS A 260 -4.74 -5.52 4.90
N ILE A 261 -4.10 -5.74 6.06
CA ILE A 261 -3.22 -6.90 6.28
C ILE A 261 -4.04 -8.19 6.15
N ALA A 262 -5.21 -8.27 6.78
CA ALA A 262 -6.10 -9.43 6.67
C ALA A 262 -6.49 -9.72 5.22
N LEU A 263 -6.78 -8.69 4.40
CA LEU A 263 -7.04 -8.85 2.98
C LEU A 263 -5.83 -9.39 2.20
N VAL A 264 -4.62 -8.93 2.52
CA VAL A 264 -3.39 -9.45 1.91
C VAL A 264 -3.19 -10.92 2.25
N VAL A 265 -3.31 -11.27 3.54
CA VAL A 265 -3.20 -12.67 4.01
C VAL A 265 -4.25 -13.55 3.31
N LEU A 266 -5.50 -13.08 3.24
CA LEU A 266 -6.58 -13.78 2.55
C LEU A 266 -6.25 -13.99 1.07
N ALA A 267 -5.76 -12.96 0.38
CA ALA A 267 -5.36 -13.07 -1.02
C ALA A 267 -4.21 -14.08 -1.21
N ILE A 268 -3.22 -14.09 -0.32
CA ILE A 268 -2.12 -15.06 -0.35
C ILE A 268 -2.65 -16.48 -0.14
N VAL A 269 -3.49 -16.70 0.87
CA VAL A 269 -4.08 -18.00 1.15
C VAL A 269 -4.90 -18.53 -0.03
N PHE A 270 -5.79 -17.70 -0.59
CA PHE A 270 -6.56 -18.09 -1.77
C PHE A 270 -5.69 -18.29 -3.02
N SER A 271 -4.58 -17.57 -3.15
CA SER A 271 -3.66 -17.78 -4.26
C SER A 271 -2.88 -19.10 -4.13
N ALA A 272 -2.52 -19.50 -2.90
CA ALA A 272 -1.78 -20.71 -2.62
C ALA A 272 -2.66 -21.98 -2.64
N THR A 273 -3.94 -21.83 -2.23
CA THR A 273 -4.87 -22.94 -2.14
C THR A 273 -6.17 -22.62 -2.88
N PRO A 274 -6.32 -23.04 -4.15
CA PRO A 274 -7.55 -22.82 -4.93
C PRO A 274 -8.69 -23.74 -4.47
N VAL A 275 -9.08 -23.64 -3.19
CA VAL A 275 -10.20 -24.38 -2.61
C VAL A 275 -11.52 -23.73 -3.06
N PRO A 276 -12.57 -24.49 -3.49
CA PRO A 276 -12.71 -25.97 -3.45
C PRO A 276 -12.21 -26.69 -4.72
N PHE A 277 -11.52 -26.05 -5.62
CA PHE A 277 -11.17 -26.55 -6.96
C PHE A 277 -9.79 -27.23 -7.02
N SER A 278 -9.27 -27.72 -5.91
CA SER A 278 -7.94 -28.34 -5.81
C SER A 278 -7.72 -29.56 -6.74
N GLY A 279 -8.79 -30.15 -7.28
CA GLY A 279 -8.72 -31.25 -8.25
C GLY A 279 -8.60 -30.81 -9.72
N VAL A 280 -8.70 -29.51 -10.02
CA VAL A 280 -8.72 -28.99 -11.41
C VAL A 280 -7.67 -27.88 -11.55
N THR A 281 -6.40 -28.23 -11.39
CA THR A 281 -5.28 -27.27 -11.44
C THR A 281 -4.60 -27.26 -12.82
N THR A 282 -5.34 -26.86 -13.85
CA THR A 282 -4.66 -26.55 -15.14
C THR A 282 -3.99 -25.17 -15.08
N PRO A 283 -2.91 -24.93 -15.84
CA PRO A 283 -2.26 -23.63 -15.90
C PRO A 283 -3.20 -22.47 -16.24
N GLU A 284 -4.17 -22.69 -17.13
CA GLU A 284 -5.18 -21.72 -17.54
C GLU A 284 -6.13 -21.40 -16.38
N PHE A 285 -6.58 -22.45 -15.65
CA PHE A 285 -7.42 -22.26 -14.46
C PHE A 285 -6.69 -21.45 -13.40
N LEU A 286 -5.42 -21.75 -13.11
CA LEU A 286 -4.63 -21.02 -12.12
C LEU A 286 -4.43 -19.57 -12.53
N ALA A 287 -4.20 -19.28 -13.83
CA ALA A 287 -4.07 -17.91 -14.31
C ALA A 287 -5.36 -17.09 -14.09
N TRP A 288 -6.52 -17.67 -14.40
CA TRP A 288 -7.82 -17.05 -14.15
C TRP A 288 -8.11 -16.91 -12.66
N TRP A 289 -7.78 -17.92 -11.86
CA TRP A 289 -7.93 -17.91 -10.41
C TRP A 289 -7.13 -16.78 -9.78
N TRP A 290 -5.84 -16.68 -10.09
CA TRP A 290 -4.98 -15.62 -9.56
C TRP A 290 -5.42 -14.24 -10.03
N THR A 291 -5.87 -14.12 -11.27
CA THR A 291 -6.45 -12.87 -11.77
C THR A 291 -7.69 -12.49 -10.97
N GLY A 292 -8.59 -13.44 -10.72
CA GLY A 292 -9.80 -13.23 -9.91
C GLY A 292 -9.47 -12.79 -8.48
N VAL A 293 -8.54 -13.48 -7.83
CA VAL A 293 -8.06 -13.13 -6.47
C VAL A 293 -7.44 -11.73 -6.46
N ALA A 294 -6.60 -11.39 -7.43
CA ALA A 294 -5.98 -10.08 -7.54
C ALA A 294 -7.02 -8.97 -7.74
N VAL A 295 -8.00 -9.18 -8.62
CA VAL A 295 -9.10 -8.23 -8.87
C VAL A 295 -9.92 -8.02 -7.60
N LEU A 296 -10.32 -9.08 -6.90
CA LEU A 296 -11.08 -8.98 -5.65
C LEU A 296 -10.29 -8.25 -4.57
N TYR A 297 -9.00 -8.54 -4.42
CA TYR A 297 -8.12 -7.84 -3.50
C TYR A 297 -8.04 -6.34 -3.82
N LEU A 298 -7.85 -5.97 -5.08
CA LEU A 298 -7.74 -4.57 -5.50
C LEU A 298 -9.06 -3.83 -5.26
N LEU A 299 -10.20 -4.41 -5.64
CA LEU A 299 -11.53 -3.82 -5.39
C LEU A 299 -11.79 -3.63 -3.90
N GLY A 300 -11.51 -4.64 -3.06
CA GLY A 300 -11.62 -4.54 -1.62
C GLY A 300 -10.70 -3.48 -1.03
N SER A 301 -9.44 -3.43 -1.48
CA SER A 301 -8.47 -2.41 -1.06
C SER A 301 -8.92 -0.99 -1.40
N ASP A 302 -9.53 -0.79 -2.58
CA ASP A 302 -10.05 0.51 -3.01
C ASP A 302 -11.31 0.92 -2.24
N PHE A 303 -12.21 -0.03 -1.98
CA PHE A 303 -13.37 0.20 -1.11
C PHE A 303 -12.95 0.68 0.30
N PHE A 304 -12.02 -0.02 0.96
CA PHE A 304 -11.54 0.40 2.28
C PHE A 304 -10.75 1.70 2.25
N HIS A 305 -10.13 2.03 1.11
CA HIS A 305 -9.51 3.34 0.95
C HIS A 305 -10.54 4.48 0.92
N VAL A 306 -11.63 4.32 0.16
CA VAL A 306 -12.74 5.28 0.10
C VAL A 306 -13.40 5.41 1.47
N ALA A 307 -13.67 4.28 2.16
CA ALA A 307 -14.22 4.27 3.50
C ALA A 307 -13.34 5.04 4.50
N ARG A 308 -12.02 4.92 4.40
CA ARG A 308 -11.08 5.69 5.22
C ARG A 308 -11.20 7.19 4.98
N LEU A 309 -11.27 7.63 3.73
CA LEU A 309 -11.42 9.05 3.40
C LEU A 309 -12.74 9.60 3.90
N MET A 310 -13.83 8.84 3.77
CA MET A 310 -15.14 9.21 4.32
C MET A 310 -15.09 9.31 5.85
N GLY A 311 -14.49 8.33 6.53
CA GLY A 311 -14.33 8.34 7.99
C GLY A 311 -13.54 9.55 8.48
N TYR A 312 -12.48 9.93 7.78
CA TYR A 312 -11.71 11.14 8.12
C TYR A 312 -12.52 12.40 7.95
N LEU A 313 -13.30 12.51 6.88
CA LEU A 313 -14.16 13.68 6.63
C LEU A 313 -15.28 13.78 7.68
N GLU A 314 -15.89 12.67 8.06
CA GLU A 314 -16.94 12.64 9.10
C GLU A 314 -16.38 12.99 10.49
N LEU A 315 -15.25 12.42 10.87
CA LEU A 315 -14.58 12.77 12.12
C LEU A 315 -14.20 14.26 12.14
N TRP A 316 -13.65 14.77 11.05
CA TRP A 316 -13.33 16.19 10.96
C TRP A 316 -14.57 17.06 11.19
N ARG A 317 -15.69 16.77 10.56
CA ARG A 317 -16.93 17.52 10.72
C ARG A 317 -17.48 17.45 12.15
N ALA A 318 -17.37 16.29 12.81
CA ALA A 318 -17.82 16.11 14.17
C ALA A 318 -17.01 16.94 15.19
N TYR A 319 -15.70 17.13 14.94
CA TYR A 319 -14.79 17.79 15.88
C TYR A 319 -14.43 19.23 15.49
N ALA A 320 -14.64 19.66 14.24
CA ALA A 320 -14.32 21.03 13.79
C ALA A 320 -15.10 22.11 14.57
N GLY A 321 -16.34 21.84 14.99
CA GLY A 321 -17.12 22.71 15.85
C GLY A 321 -16.56 22.85 17.29
N GLN A 322 -15.76 21.91 17.76
CA GLN A 322 -15.12 21.97 19.09
C GLN A 322 -13.81 22.76 19.06
N GLU A 323 -13.01 22.67 17.99
CA GLU A 323 -11.74 23.44 17.92
C GLU A 323 -11.98 24.95 17.90
N ASP A 324 -13.04 25.45 17.27
CA ASP A 324 -13.39 26.87 17.27
C ASP A 324 -13.82 27.39 18.66
N SER A 325 -14.27 26.51 19.56
CA SER A 325 -14.61 26.84 20.94
C SER A 325 -13.40 26.93 21.88
N PHE A 326 -12.28 26.27 21.56
CA PHE A 326 -11.02 26.34 22.34
C PHE A 326 -10.05 27.42 21.84
N ALA A 327 -10.30 27.98 20.65
CA ALA A 327 -9.46 29.04 20.06
C ALA A 327 -9.97 30.46 20.39
N ARG A 328 -11.05 30.58 21.15
CA ARG A 328 -11.57 31.83 21.73
C ARG A 328 -11.24 31.90 23.21
#